data_71e0a73820679bc2437577a89420476c
#
_entry.id   71e0a73820679bc2437577a89420476c
#
_cell.length_a   1.000
_cell.length_b   1.000
_cell.length_c   1.000
_cell.angle_alpha   90.00
_cell.angle_beta   90.00
_cell.angle_gamma   90.00
#
_symmetry.space_group_name_H-M   'P 1'
#
loop_
_entity.id
_entity.type
_entity.pdbx_description
1 polymer ?
#
loop_
_entity_poly.entity_id
_entity_poly.type
_entity_poly.pdbx_seq_one_letter_code
_entity_poly.pdbx_strand_id
1 'polypeptide(L)'
;ELVDILESFPQLTDPHSGRSLMERTFLVANTSNMPVVAREASIYVGVTMAEYYRDQGYDVVMVADSTSRWAEALREVSGRLGQMPVEEGYPAYLASRLAAFYERAGSVHTLSGEAGSVTLIGAVSPPGGDFSEPVTSHTKEIIRTFWALSKPLADARHYPAVSWTESFSDYVSQAA
;
A
#
# COMPACT_ATOMS: atom_id res chain seq x y z
N GLU A 1 -13.21 11.94 0.52
CA GLU A 1 -11.77 11.56 0.44
C GLU A 1 -11.23 11.68 -0.99
N LEU A 2 -11.71 10.88 -1.99
CA LEU A 2 -11.20 10.97 -3.37
C LEU A 2 -11.41 12.36 -3.98
N VAL A 3 -12.55 12.99 -3.76
CA VAL A 3 -12.86 14.35 -4.22
C VAL A 3 -11.89 15.36 -3.59
N ASP A 4 -11.65 15.24 -2.29
CA ASP A 4 -10.73 16.12 -1.55
C ASP A 4 -9.30 16.02 -2.11
N ILE A 5 -8.87 14.80 -2.46
CA ILE A 5 -7.57 14.57 -3.11
C ILE A 5 -7.52 15.23 -4.49
N LEU A 6 -8.56 15.06 -5.31
CA LEU A 6 -8.62 15.64 -6.65
C LEU A 6 -8.67 17.17 -6.64
N GLU A 7 -9.20 17.78 -5.58
CA GLU A 7 -9.28 19.25 -5.43
C GLU A 7 -8.01 19.85 -4.81
N SER A 8 -7.46 19.19 -3.77
CA SER A 8 -6.34 19.74 -3.00
C SER A 8 -4.97 19.37 -3.58
N PHE A 9 -4.81 18.15 -4.09
CA PHE A 9 -3.51 17.66 -4.53
C PHE A 9 -2.92 18.42 -5.73
N PRO A 10 -3.69 18.85 -6.75
CA PRO A 10 -3.16 19.68 -7.84
C PRO A 10 -2.62 21.04 -7.40
N GLN A 11 -3.01 21.52 -6.21
CA GLN A 11 -2.55 22.80 -5.64
C GLN A 11 -1.18 22.67 -4.96
N LEU A 12 -0.74 21.44 -4.67
CA LEU A 12 0.56 21.18 -4.09
C LEU A 12 1.65 21.36 -5.15
N THR A 13 2.69 22.08 -4.78
CA THR A 13 3.82 22.35 -5.65
C THR A 13 5.08 21.64 -5.15
N ASP A 14 5.85 21.13 -6.09
CA ASP A 14 7.19 20.62 -5.82
C ASP A 14 8.12 21.78 -5.43
N PRO A 15 8.72 21.78 -4.25
CA PRO A 15 9.57 22.88 -3.77
C PRO A 15 10.84 23.07 -4.62
N HIS A 16 11.27 22.07 -5.36
CA HIS A 16 12.47 22.12 -6.20
C HIS A 16 12.19 22.70 -7.60
N SER A 17 11.11 22.24 -8.22
CA SER A 17 10.77 22.65 -9.58
C SER A 17 9.73 23.76 -9.65
N GLY A 18 8.98 24.03 -8.59
CA GLY A 18 7.85 24.97 -8.55
C GLY A 18 6.62 24.50 -9.37
N ARG A 19 6.65 23.29 -9.91
CA ARG A 19 5.56 22.72 -10.72
C ARG A 19 4.59 21.94 -9.83
N SER A 20 3.37 21.73 -10.32
CA SER A 20 2.40 20.92 -9.58
C SER A 20 2.90 19.49 -9.40
N LEU A 21 2.75 18.96 -8.18
CA LEU A 21 3.03 17.54 -7.90
C LEU A 21 2.16 16.60 -8.73
N MET A 22 0.99 17.05 -9.16
CA MET A 22 0.08 16.29 -10.03
C MET A 22 0.71 15.92 -11.38
N GLU A 23 1.65 16.70 -11.88
CA GLU A 23 2.37 16.39 -13.13
C GLU A 23 3.26 15.13 -13.02
N ARG A 24 3.57 14.70 -11.80
CA ARG A 24 4.40 13.53 -11.47
C ARG A 24 3.61 12.45 -10.74
N THR A 25 2.29 12.52 -10.77
CA THR A 25 1.43 11.63 -9.99
C THR A 25 0.41 10.93 -10.88
N PHE A 26 0.24 9.64 -10.64
CA PHE A 26 -0.84 8.84 -11.21
C PHE A 26 -1.82 8.47 -10.10
N LEU A 27 -3.10 8.64 -10.38
CA LEU A 27 -4.18 8.22 -9.50
C LEU A 27 -4.87 6.99 -10.10
N VAL A 28 -4.80 5.88 -9.39
CA VAL A 28 -5.59 4.67 -9.69
C VAL A 28 -6.75 4.64 -8.72
N ALA A 29 -7.91 5.11 -9.15
CA ALA A 29 -9.09 5.20 -8.31
C ALA A 29 -9.99 3.99 -8.49
N ASN A 30 -10.39 3.37 -7.38
CA ASN A 30 -11.35 2.29 -7.34
C ASN A 30 -12.39 2.59 -6.27
N THR A 31 -13.62 2.85 -6.70
CA THR A 31 -14.73 3.19 -5.80
C THR A 31 -15.58 1.95 -5.48
N SER A 32 -16.37 2.01 -4.39
CA SER A 32 -17.16 0.88 -3.89
C SER A 32 -18.23 0.38 -4.87
N ASN A 33 -18.62 1.20 -5.85
CA ASN A 33 -19.58 0.83 -6.89
C ASN A 33 -18.98 0.14 -8.11
N MET A 34 -17.63 0.03 -8.16
CA MET A 34 -16.96 -0.69 -9.25
C MET A 34 -17.03 -2.21 -9.04
N PRO A 35 -16.98 -3.01 -10.13
CA PRO A 35 -16.93 -4.46 -10.04
C PRO A 35 -15.79 -4.95 -9.14
N VAL A 36 -16.04 -5.99 -8.36
CA VAL A 36 -15.04 -6.55 -7.43
C VAL A 36 -13.75 -6.99 -8.12
N VAL A 37 -13.84 -7.51 -9.34
CA VAL A 37 -12.68 -7.91 -10.14
C VAL A 37 -11.81 -6.70 -10.52
N ALA A 38 -12.44 -5.55 -10.82
CA ALA A 38 -11.70 -4.31 -11.07
C ALA A 38 -10.97 -3.82 -9.82
N ARG A 39 -11.59 -4.01 -8.64
CA ARG A 39 -10.97 -3.68 -7.35
C ARG A 39 -9.78 -4.61 -7.06
N GLU A 40 -9.92 -5.89 -7.33
CA GLU A 40 -8.82 -6.84 -7.18
C GLU A 40 -7.66 -6.52 -8.15
N ALA A 41 -7.95 -6.16 -9.40
CA ALA A 41 -6.96 -5.86 -10.41
C ALA A 41 -6.23 -4.51 -10.22
N SER A 42 -6.85 -3.55 -9.54
CA SER A 42 -6.34 -2.17 -9.43
C SER A 42 -4.95 -2.07 -8.80
N ILE A 43 -4.65 -2.91 -7.79
CA ILE A 43 -3.36 -2.91 -7.12
C ILE A 43 -2.23 -3.35 -8.06
N TYR A 44 -2.51 -4.30 -8.95
CA TYR A 44 -1.53 -4.76 -9.94
C TYR A 44 -1.30 -3.73 -11.04
N VAL A 45 -2.34 -3.00 -11.43
CA VAL A 45 -2.19 -1.85 -12.35
C VAL A 45 -1.27 -0.80 -11.73
N GLY A 46 -1.53 -0.42 -10.48
CA GLY A 46 -0.71 0.58 -9.77
C GLY A 46 0.76 0.17 -9.67
N VAL A 47 1.04 -1.06 -9.22
CA VAL A 47 2.43 -1.51 -9.06
C VAL A 47 3.14 -1.70 -10.41
N THR A 48 2.42 -2.11 -11.46
CA THR A 48 2.98 -2.24 -12.80
C THR A 48 3.39 -0.86 -13.36
N MET A 49 2.58 0.18 -13.13
CA MET A 49 2.93 1.55 -13.48
C MET A 49 4.16 2.02 -12.69
N ALA A 50 4.24 1.71 -11.39
CA ALA A 50 5.39 2.05 -10.58
C ALA A 50 6.68 1.40 -11.10
N GLU A 51 6.63 0.12 -11.45
CA GLU A 51 7.75 -0.61 -12.03
C GLU A 51 8.17 -0.06 -13.40
N TYR A 52 7.20 0.34 -14.22
CA TYR A 52 7.48 0.94 -15.52
C TYR A 52 8.36 2.19 -15.40
N TYR A 53 8.08 3.06 -14.42
CA TYR A 53 8.91 4.24 -14.17
C TYR A 53 10.23 3.91 -13.47
N ARG A 54 10.23 2.94 -12.55
CA ARG A 54 11.48 2.43 -11.97
C ARG A 54 12.44 1.96 -13.07
N ASP A 55 11.94 1.23 -14.04
CA ASP A 55 12.76 0.68 -15.13
C ASP A 55 13.29 1.76 -16.10
N GLN A 56 12.80 2.98 -15.98
CA GLN A 56 13.34 4.17 -16.64
C GLN A 56 14.32 4.97 -15.76
N GLY A 57 14.70 4.44 -14.58
CA GLY A 57 15.65 5.09 -13.67
C GLY A 57 15.00 6.08 -12.69
N TYR A 58 13.67 6.05 -12.49
CA TYR A 58 13.03 6.92 -11.51
C TYR A 58 12.89 6.24 -10.15
N ASP A 59 12.93 7.07 -9.10
CA ASP A 59 12.50 6.68 -7.76
C ASP A 59 10.99 6.93 -7.64
N VAL A 60 10.25 5.83 -7.44
CA VAL A 60 8.78 5.85 -7.43
C VAL A 60 8.26 5.51 -6.05
N VAL A 61 7.29 6.27 -5.57
CA VAL A 61 6.53 5.96 -4.36
C VAL A 61 5.12 5.56 -4.75
N MET A 62 4.70 4.37 -4.36
CA MET A 62 3.31 3.90 -4.50
C MET A 62 2.64 3.87 -3.14
N VAL A 63 1.54 4.58 -3.01
CA VAL A 63 0.68 4.54 -1.82
C VAL A 63 -0.58 3.76 -2.15
N ALA A 64 -0.84 2.68 -1.41
CA ALA A 64 -2.02 1.85 -1.56
C ALA A 64 -2.95 2.01 -0.34
N ASP A 65 -4.03 2.73 -0.50
CA ASP A 65 -5.07 2.91 0.52
C ASP A 65 -6.40 2.29 0.07
N SER A 66 -6.76 1.14 0.56
CA SER A 66 -6.02 0.31 1.50
C SER A 66 -5.87 -1.11 0.94
N THR A 67 -4.82 -1.81 1.33
CA THR A 67 -4.62 -3.22 0.98
C THR A 67 -5.67 -4.13 1.60
N SER A 68 -6.31 -3.73 2.71
CA SER A 68 -7.47 -4.43 3.30
C SER A 68 -8.63 -4.51 2.31
N ARG A 69 -8.92 -3.45 1.58
CA ARG A 69 -9.99 -3.44 0.56
C ARG A 69 -9.68 -4.34 -0.63
N TRP A 70 -8.42 -4.42 -1.00
CA TRP A 70 -7.99 -5.39 -2.00
C TRP A 70 -8.14 -6.84 -1.50
N ALA A 71 -7.76 -7.13 -0.26
CA ALA A 71 -7.92 -8.45 0.34
C ALA A 71 -9.40 -8.85 0.46
N GLU A 72 -10.30 -7.92 0.81
CA GLU A 72 -11.75 -8.14 0.78
C GLU A 72 -12.23 -8.53 -0.64
N ALA A 73 -11.75 -7.85 -1.67
CA ALA A 73 -12.08 -8.18 -3.05
C ALA A 73 -11.57 -9.58 -3.43
N LEU A 74 -10.35 -9.93 -3.02
CA LEU A 74 -9.78 -11.25 -3.23
C LEU A 74 -10.64 -12.35 -2.56
N ARG A 75 -11.09 -12.11 -1.31
CA ARG A 75 -12.00 -13.01 -0.59
C ARG A 75 -13.32 -13.20 -1.35
N GLU A 76 -13.91 -12.12 -1.84
CA GLU A 76 -15.16 -12.16 -2.59
C GLU A 76 -15.03 -12.94 -3.91
N VAL A 77 -13.95 -12.69 -4.66
CA VAL A 77 -13.67 -13.40 -5.92
C VAL A 77 -13.47 -14.89 -5.67
N SER A 78 -12.67 -15.27 -4.66
CA SER A 78 -12.42 -16.67 -4.32
C SER A 78 -13.70 -17.39 -3.88
N GLY A 79 -14.57 -16.72 -3.11
CA GLY A 79 -15.87 -17.25 -2.72
C GLY A 79 -16.79 -17.50 -3.92
N ARG A 80 -16.84 -16.59 -4.89
CA ARG A 80 -17.62 -16.76 -6.13
C ARG A 80 -17.10 -17.90 -7.01
N LEU A 81 -15.79 -18.17 -6.94
CA LEU A 81 -15.16 -19.30 -7.65
C LEU A 81 -15.31 -20.63 -6.90
N GLY A 82 -15.99 -20.66 -5.76
CA GLY A 82 -16.21 -21.85 -4.96
C GLY A 82 -14.94 -22.41 -4.31
N GLN A 83 -13.93 -21.58 -4.13
CA GLN A 83 -12.70 -21.99 -3.45
C GLN A 83 -12.94 -22.13 -1.94
N MET A 84 -12.30 -23.14 -1.33
CA MET A 84 -12.47 -23.40 0.08
C MET A 84 -11.83 -22.26 0.90
N PRO A 85 -12.57 -21.56 1.76
CA PRO A 85 -12.01 -20.56 2.65
C PRO A 85 -11.21 -21.24 3.78
N VAL A 86 -10.14 -20.56 4.24
CA VAL A 86 -9.29 -21.04 5.33
C VAL A 86 -9.48 -20.14 6.56
N GLU A 87 -8.72 -19.07 6.69
CA GLU A 87 -8.79 -18.15 7.80
C GLU A 87 -9.78 -17.01 7.53
N GLU A 88 -10.75 -16.82 8.43
CA GLU A 88 -11.74 -15.74 8.36
C GLU A 88 -12.39 -15.53 6.97
N GLY A 89 -12.51 -16.61 6.21
CA GLY A 89 -13.08 -16.58 4.85
C GLY A 89 -12.12 -16.19 3.74
N TYR A 90 -10.86 -15.96 4.04
CA TYR A 90 -9.82 -15.69 3.03
C TYR A 90 -9.32 -16.98 2.37
N PRO A 91 -8.87 -16.90 1.10
CA PRO A 91 -8.27 -18.05 0.44
C PRO A 91 -6.89 -18.38 1.04
N ALA A 92 -6.49 -19.65 0.96
CA ALA A 92 -5.19 -20.15 1.46
C ALA A 92 -3.98 -19.42 0.86
N TYR A 93 -4.13 -18.80 -0.29
CA TYR A 93 -3.06 -18.08 -0.97
C TYR A 93 -2.99 -16.57 -0.63
N LEU A 94 -3.72 -16.08 0.37
CA LEU A 94 -3.68 -14.67 0.79
C LEU A 94 -2.25 -14.22 1.11
N ALA A 95 -1.53 -14.96 1.96
CA ALA A 95 -0.17 -14.63 2.35
C ALA A 95 0.78 -14.55 1.15
N SER A 96 0.70 -15.52 0.23
CA SER A 96 1.55 -15.51 -0.97
C SER A 96 1.23 -14.37 -1.94
N ARG A 97 -0.04 -13.95 -2.02
CA ARG A 97 -0.44 -12.78 -2.82
C ARG A 97 0.06 -11.47 -2.21
N LEU A 98 -0.02 -11.34 -0.89
CA LEU A 98 0.55 -10.19 -0.17
C LEU A 98 2.07 -10.13 -0.35
N ALA A 99 2.76 -11.26 -0.17
CA ALA A 99 4.20 -11.35 -0.39
C ALA A 99 4.58 -10.94 -1.83
N ALA A 100 3.92 -11.53 -2.83
CA ALA A 100 4.16 -11.20 -4.23
C ALA A 100 3.94 -9.72 -4.57
N PHE A 101 3.04 -9.04 -3.87
CA PHE A 101 2.83 -7.60 -4.03
C PHE A 101 3.95 -6.79 -3.37
N TYR A 102 4.24 -7.04 -2.08
CA TYR A 102 5.25 -6.26 -1.35
C TYR A 102 6.69 -6.51 -1.81
N GLU A 103 7.00 -7.71 -2.30
CA GLU A 103 8.31 -8.05 -2.86
C GLU A 103 8.67 -7.27 -4.13
N ARG A 104 7.71 -6.58 -4.74
CA ARG A 104 7.95 -5.70 -5.89
C ARG A 104 8.59 -4.36 -5.52
N ALA A 105 8.60 -4.02 -4.22
CA ALA A 105 9.37 -2.88 -3.71
C ALA A 105 10.87 -3.20 -3.71
N GLY A 106 11.66 -2.24 -4.08
CA GLY A 106 13.11 -2.37 -4.05
C GLY A 106 13.84 -1.41 -4.98
N SER A 107 15.15 -1.38 -4.83
CA SER A 107 16.06 -0.64 -5.70
C SER A 107 16.72 -1.61 -6.69
N VAL A 108 16.77 -1.23 -7.94
CA VAL A 108 17.31 -2.04 -9.03
C VAL A 108 18.26 -1.24 -9.91
N HIS A 109 19.18 -1.93 -10.54
CA HIS A 109 19.92 -1.40 -11.69
C HIS A 109 19.16 -1.78 -12.95
N THR A 110 18.78 -0.79 -13.72
CA THR A 110 18.02 -0.96 -14.96
C THR A 110 18.90 -1.51 -16.08
N LEU A 111 18.29 -1.99 -17.14
CA LEU A 111 19.04 -2.45 -18.33
C LEU A 111 19.80 -1.30 -19.03
N SER A 112 19.39 -0.06 -18.82
CA SER A 112 20.13 1.14 -19.30
C SER A 112 21.36 1.48 -18.45
N GLY A 113 21.54 0.80 -17.28
CA GLY A 113 22.63 1.07 -16.34
C GLY A 113 22.32 2.14 -15.29
N GLU A 114 21.15 2.73 -15.31
CA GLU A 114 20.69 3.68 -14.29
C GLU A 114 20.13 2.95 -13.07
N ALA A 115 20.10 3.61 -11.93
CA ALA A 115 19.43 3.11 -10.73
C ALA A 115 17.99 3.62 -10.70
N GLY A 116 17.06 2.76 -10.31
CA GLY A 116 15.67 3.13 -10.07
C GLY A 116 15.11 2.38 -8.87
N SER A 117 14.08 2.91 -8.22
CA SER A 117 13.50 2.26 -7.05
C SER A 117 11.97 2.34 -7.01
N VAL A 118 11.35 1.38 -6.33
CA VAL A 118 9.94 1.43 -5.93
C VAL A 118 9.85 1.32 -4.41
N THR A 119 9.24 2.31 -3.79
CA THR A 119 8.83 2.28 -2.39
C THR A 119 7.34 2.04 -2.31
N LEU A 120 6.91 0.98 -1.61
CA LEU A 120 5.50 0.67 -1.38
C LEU A 120 5.09 1.07 0.04
N ILE A 121 4.04 1.87 0.14
CA ILE A 121 3.39 2.25 1.40
C ILE A 121 1.97 1.71 1.35
N GLY A 122 1.71 0.62 2.06
CA GLY A 122 0.40 0.01 2.14
C GLY A 122 -0.31 0.38 3.44
N ALA A 123 -1.48 0.99 3.34
CA ALA A 123 -2.36 1.17 4.49
C ALA A 123 -3.14 -0.13 4.75
N VAL A 124 -3.22 -0.52 5.99
CA VAL A 124 -4.02 -1.64 6.47
C VAL A 124 -5.02 -1.11 7.49
N SER A 125 -6.28 -1.51 7.36
CA SER A 125 -7.37 -1.06 8.23
C SER A 125 -8.02 -2.28 8.90
N PRO A 126 -7.40 -2.84 9.96
CA PRO A 126 -7.94 -4.02 10.63
C PRO A 126 -9.26 -3.69 11.32
N PRO A 127 -10.29 -4.55 11.21
CA PRO A 127 -11.55 -4.37 11.91
C PRO A 127 -11.34 -4.27 13.42
N GLY A 128 -11.93 -3.25 14.04
CA GLY A 128 -11.80 -3.03 15.49
C GLY A 128 -10.39 -2.69 15.98
N GLY A 129 -9.43 -2.48 15.10
CA GLY A 129 -8.02 -2.25 15.44
C GLY A 129 -7.28 -3.52 15.86
N ASP A 130 -7.80 -4.68 15.51
CA ASP A 130 -7.19 -5.97 15.84
C ASP A 130 -6.08 -6.33 14.83
N PHE A 131 -4.83 -6.18 15.24
CA PHE A 131 -3.66 -6.53 14.42
C PHE A 131 -3.40 -8.03 14.27
N SER A 132 -4.21 -8.90 14.90
CA SER A 132 -4.12 -10.35 14.74
C SER A 132 -4.93 -10.88 13.55
N GLU A 133 -5.74 -10.02 12.91
CA GLU A 133 -6.49 -10.43 11.73
C GLU A 133 -5.56 -10.84 10.57
N PRO A 134 -5.99 -11.76 9.66
CA PRO A 134 -5.09 -12.41 8.71
C PRO A 134 -4.33 -11.45 7.79
N VAL A 135 -4.97 -10.39 7.29
CA VAL A 135 -4.31 -9.46 6.36
C VAL A 135 -3.19 -8.69 7.05
N THR A 136 -3.45 -8.18 8.24
CA THR A 136 -2.45 -7.43 9.04
C THR A 136 -1.34 -8.35 9.52
N SER A 137 -1.68 -9.53 10.03
CA SER A 137 -0.71 -10.51 10.53
C SER A 137 0.27 -10.93 9.43
N HIS A 138 -0.22 -11.37 8.29
CA HIS A 138 0.63 -11.74 7.16
C HIS A 138 1.41 -10.56 6.59
N THR A 139 0.82 -9.36 6.56
CA THR A 139 1.54 -8.16 6.12
C THR A 139 2.74 -7.87 7.03
N LYS A 140 2.56 -7.95 8.35
CA LYS A 140 3.66 -7.71 9.34
C LYS A 140 4.81 -8.71 9.20
N GLU A 141 4.55 -9.94 8.78
CA GLU A 141 5.60 -10.94 8.55
C GLU A 141 6.45 -10.64 7.30
N ILE A 142 5.90 -9.92 6.34
CA ILE A 142 6.55 -9.66 5.04
C ILE A 142 7.32 -8.35 5.03
N ILE A 143 6.73 -7.30 5.64
CA ILE A 143 7.27 -5.93 5.56
C ILE A 143 8.44 -5.72 6.52
N ARG A 144 9.32 -4.75 6.20
CA ARG A 144 10.48 -4.38 7.01
C ARG A 144 10.24 -3.19 7.92
N THR A 145 9.18 -2.44 7.67
CA THR A 145 8.81 -1.27 8.48
C THR A 145 7.30 -1.25 8.67
N PHE A 146 6.86 -1.13 9.91
CA PHE A 146 5.45 -1.05 10.28
C PHE A 146 5.21 0.13 11.21
N TRP A 147 4.24 0.96 10.85
CA TRP A 147 3.76 2.06 11.69
C TRP A 147 2.38 1.75 12.20
N ALA A 148 2.29 1.44 13.48
CA ALA A 148 1.01 1.22 14.16
C ALA A 148 0.38 2.58 14.52
N LEU A 149 -0.78 2.88 13.94
CA LEU A 149 -1.52 4.09 14.29
C LEU A 149 -2.39 3.84 15.53
N SER A 150 -2.33 4.75 16.47
CA SER A 150 -3.02 4.68 17.76
C SER A 150 -4.20 5.62 17.81
N LYS A 151 -5.42 5.08 17.93
CA LYS A 151 -6.63 5.87 18.11
C LYS A 151 -6.61 6.73 19.39
N PRO A 152 -6.18 6.23 20.55
CA PRO A 152 -6.06 7.05 21.76
C PRO A 152 -5.15 8.27 21.58
N LEU A 153 -4.04 8.14 20.86
CA LEU A 153 -3.16 9.27 20.55
C LEU A 153 -3.85 10.29 19.63
N ALA A 154 -4.57 9.80 18.60
CA ALA A 154 -5.33 10.66 17.70
C ALA A 154 -6.46 11.40 18.44
N ASP A 155 -7.19 10.74 19.33
CA ASP A 155 -8.24 11.32 20.16
C ASP A 155 -7.67 12.40 21.10
N ALA A 156 -6.45 12.20 21.60
CA ALA A 156 -5.68 13.18 22.37
C ALA A 156 -5.06 14.29 21.51
N ARG A 157 -5.31 14.31 20.19
CA ARG A 157 -4.71 15.25 19.22
C ARG A 157 -3.18 15.23 19.19
N HIS A 158 -2.59 14.10 19.53
CA HIS A 158 -1.16 13.88 19.41
C HIS A 158 -0.84 13.36 18.01
N TYR A 159 -0.17 14.17 17.20
CA TYR A 159 0.21 13.84 15.83
C TYR A 159 1.72 13.97 15.61
N PRO A 160 2.33 13.05 14.87
CA PRO A 160 1.74 11.83 14.28
C PRO A 160 1.28 10.83 15.35
N ALA A 161 0.08 10.25 15.17
CA ALA A 161 -0.53 9.33 16.12
C ALA A 161 0.07 7.90 16.00
N VAL A 162 1.39 7.80 16.00
CA VAL A 162 2.13 6.54 15.83
C VAL A 162 2.48 5.98 17.20
N SER A 163 2.07 4.73 17.46
CA SER A 163 2.50 3.96 18.63
C SER A 163 3.92 3.47 18.44
N TRP A 164 4.87 4.06 19.16
CA TRP A 164 6.28 3.65 19.10
C TRP A 164 6.55 2.28 19.72
N THR A 165 5.66 1.78 20.59
CA THR A 165 5.78 0.47 21.22
C THR A 165 5.33 -0.68 20.32
N GLU A 166 4.44 -0.41 19.38
CA GLU A 166 3.87 -1.40 18.45
C GLU A 166 4.46 -1.31 17.05
N SER A 167 5.16 -0.20 16.77
CA SER A 167 5.83 0.04 15.49
C SER A 167 7.22 -0.55 15.48
N PHE A 168 7.70 -0.95 14.30
CA PHE A 168 9.05 -1.45 14.12
C PHE A 168 9.64 -1.05 12.76
N SER A 169 10.97 -1.08 12.68
CA SER A 169 11.71 -0.98 11.44
C SER A 169 13.02 -1.76 11.54
N ASP A 170 13.27 -2.62 10.58
CA ASP A 170 14.52 -3.38 10.48
C ASP A 170 15.72 -2.51 10.07
N TYR A 171 15.45 -1.28 9.63
CA TYR A 171 16.48 -0.36 9.11
C TYR A 171 17.00 0.63 10.14
N VAL A 172 16.54 0.59 11.39
CA VAL A 172 16.97 1.55 12.44
C VAL A 172 18.47 1.54 12.64
N SER A 173 19.11 0.37 12.59
CA SER A 173 20.55 0.25 12.75
C SER A 173 21.37 0.79 11.56
N GLN A 174 20.73 1.00 10.41
CA GLN A 174 21.37 1.54 9.20
C GLN A 174 21.20 3.05 9.08
N ALA A 175 20.24 3.62 9.82
CA ALA A 175 19.93 5.04 9.83
C ALA A 175 20.65 5.82 10.96
N ALA A 176 21.32 5.11 11.87
CA ALA A 176 22.12 5.65 12.96
C ALA A 176 23.60 5.74 12.56
#